data_cc1076f58c4496b4144f32f444c83054
#
_entry.id   cc1076f58c4496b4144f32f444c83054
#
_cell.length_a   1.000
_cell.length_b   1.000
_cell.length_c   1.000
_cell.angle_alpha   90.00
_cell.angle_beta   90.00
_cell.angle_gamma   90.00
#
_symmetry.space_group_name_H-M   'P 1'
#
loop_
_entity.id
_entity.type
_entity.pdbx_description
1 polymer ?
#
loop_
_entity_poly.entity_id
_entity_poly.type
_entity_poly.pdbx_seq_one_letter_code
_entity_poly.pdbx_strand_id
1 'polypeptide(L)'
;HSSQASVIIDQHGQRLVVPFHDPHVSQDSGWLPIDQLKHAGMLHCDVRWVEGARHALTAARALGTPTMVDGDVAPLHILQQLMPLADYAVFSDAGLLAYTGLQDVKEALMQVAQQHKAQSRHVGASCGAEGYWWVEDGQLQHVPAPQVQVVDTLAAGDVFHGAFALALLEGKPVRQAAQFACVAASLKCTRFGGRLGCPTRAEVEAYLQAS
;
A
#
# COMPACT_ATOMS: atom_id res chain seq x y z
N HIS A 1 15.77 -20.43 5.65
CA HIS A 1 14.76 -20.48 4.58
C HIS A 1 14.31 -19.07 4.26
N SER A 2 14.07 -18.77 2.98
CA SER A 2 13.55 -17.48 2.53
C SER A 2 12.74 -17.67 1.26
N SER A 3 11.62 -16.98 1.17
CA SER A 3 10.91 -16.84 -0.10
C SER A 3 11.74 -16.03 -1.08
N GLN A 4 11.58 -16.30 -2.38
CA GLN A 4 12.34 -15.67 -3.46
C GLN A 4 11.40 -15.31 -4.60
N ALA A 5 11.81 -14.38 -5.43
CA ALA A 5 11.10 -14.08 -6.67
C ALA A 5 12.08 -13.78 -7.79
N SER A 6 11.79 -14.29 -8.99
CA SER A 6 12.41 -13.83 -10.23
C SER A 6 11.56 -12.70 -10.80
N VAL A 7 12.19 -11.57 -11.12
CA VAL A 7 11.51 -10.42 -11.70
C VAL A 7 12.06 -10.21 -13.11
N ILE A 8 11.16 -10.23 -14.09
CA ILE A 8 11.47 -9.98 -15.50
C ILE A 8 10.84 -8.62 -15.85
N ILE A 9 11.66 -7.71 -16.35
CA ILE A 9 11.23 -6.37 -16.75
C ILE A 9 11.39 -6.28 -18.28
N ASP A 10 10.33 -5.87 -18.97
CA ASP A 10 10.34 -5.68 -20.41
C ASP A 10 10.87 -4.30 -20.82
N GLN A 11 10.98 -4.06 -22.13
CA GLN A 11 11.46 -2.78 -22.69
C GLN A 11 10.54 -1.57 -22.40
N HIS A 12 9.33 -1.80 -21.89
CA HIS A 12 8.36 -0.77 -21.50
C HIS A 12 8.31 -0.55 -19.98
N GLY A 13 9.21 -1.20 -19.23
CA GLY A 13 9.26 -1.13 -17.77
C GLY A 13 8.17 -1.96 -17.07
N GLN A 14 7.39 -2.78 -17.81
CA GLN A 14 6.42 -3.68 -17.23
C GLN A 14 7.11 -4.87 -16.60
N ARG A 15 6.57 -5.37 -15.50
CA ARG A 15 7.17 -6.47 -14.75
C ARG A 15 6.32 -7.73 -14.73
N LEU A 16 6.97 -8.86 -14.87
CA LEU A 16 6.45 -10.18 -14.51
C LEU A 16 7.20 -10.66 -13.26
N VAL A 17 6.46 -10.96 -12.20
CA VAL A 17 7.02 -11.51 -10.95
C VAL A 17 6.65 -12.99 -10.88
N VAL A 18 7.67 -13.84 -10.76
CA VAL A 18 7.50 -15.28 -10.54
C VAL A 18 7.94 -15.61 -9.11
N PRO A 19 7.00 -15.65 -8.14
CA PRO A 19 7.32 -15.86 -6.74
C PRO A 19 7.50 -17.36 -6.44
N PHE A 20 8.40 -17.65 -5.51
CA PHE A 20 8.50 -18.91 -4.80
C PHE A 20 8.33 -18.66 -3.31
N HIS A 21 7.26 -19.17 -2.74
CA HIS A 21 7.01 -19.11 -1.31
C HIS A 21 7.56 -20.37 -0.66
N ASP A 22 8.65 -20.22 0.11
CA ASP A 22 9.25 -21.37 0.82
C ASP A 22 8.28 -21.82 1.94
N PRO A 23 7.77 -23.07 1.88
CA PRO A 23 6.83 -23.56 2.89
C PRO A 23 7.45 -23.76 4.29
N HIS A 24 8.78 -23.67 4.39
CA HIS A 24 9.51 -23.80 5.66
C HIS A 24 9.78 -22.45 6.35
N VAL A 25 9.32 -21.33 5.79
CA VAL A 25 9.34 -20.05 6.51
C VAL A 25 8.43 -20.14 7.71
N SER A 26 8.99 -19.84 8.90
CA SER A 26 8.25 -19.92 10.15
C SER A 26 7.03 -18.99 10.14
N GLN A 27 5.89 -19.51 10.55
CA GLN A 27 4.68 -18.74 10.80
C GLN A 27 4.59 -18.26 12.27
N ASP A 28 5.55 -18.63 13.12
CA ASP A 28 5.60 -18.16 14.50
C ASP A 28 5.80 -16.64 14.55
N SER A 29 4.84 -15.95 15.14
CA SER A 29 4.84 -14.51 15.36
C SER A 29 5.12 -14.10 16.79
N GLY A 30 5.40 -15.08 17.68
CA GLY A 30 5.60 -14.83 19.11
C GLY A 30 6.86 -14.02 19.44
N TRP A 31 7.82 -13.94 18.52
CA TRP A 31 9.05 -13.17 18.67
C TRP A 31 8.90 -11.68 18.28
N LEU A 32 7.77 -11.28 17.73
CA LEU A 32 7.55 -9.89 17.31
C LEU A 32 7.65 -8.96 18.54
N PRO A 33 8.37 -7.84 18.42
CA PRO A 33 8.54 -6.88 19.51
C PRO A 33 7.30 -6.00 19.70
N ILE A 34 6.18 -6.61 20.05
CA ILE A 34 4.87 -5.96 20.14
C ILE A 34 4.88 -4.73 21.05
N ASP A 35 5.64 -4.78 22.13
CA ASP A 35 5.75 -3.64 23.07
C ASP A 35 6.32 -2.37 22.44
N GLN A 36 7.07 -2.49 21.33
CA GLN A 36 7.61 -1.33 20.61
C GLN A 36 6.53 -0.59 19.82
N LEU A 37 5.40 -1.23 19.50
CA LEU A 37 4.31 -0.61 18.75
C LEU A 37 3.75 0.64 19.46
N LYS A 38 3.76 0.68 20.79
CA LYS A 38 3.33 1.86 21.56
C LYS A 38 4.14 3.13 21.28
N HIS A 39 5.37 2.98 20.74
CA HIS A 39 6.26 4.08 20.37
C HIS A 39 6.31 4.33 18.85
N ALA A 40 5.63 3.50 18.08
CA ALA A 40 5.55 3.65 16.62
C ALA A 40 4.47 4.66 16.25
N GLY A 41 4.74 5.49 15.25
CA GLY A 41 3.73 6.39 14.69
C GLY A 41 2.64 5.65 13.92
N MET A 42 2.99 4.55 13.26
CA MET A 42 2.07 3.70 12.49
C MET A 42 2.69 2.30 12.33
N LEU A 43 1.86 1.27 12.34
CA LEU A 43 2.21 -0.06 11.84
C LEU A 43 1.75 -0.17 10.39
N HIS A 44 2.69 -0.44 9.48
CA HIS A 44 2.39 -0.76 8.09
C HIS A 44 2.86 -2.18 7.77
N CYS A 45 2.00 -2.98 7.16
CA CYS A 45 2.34 -4.32 6.69
C CYS A 45 1.61 -4.66 5.38
N ASP A 46 2.12 -5.68 4.71
CA ASP A 46 1.48 -6.31 3.56
C ASP A 46 0.66 -7.55 3.96
N VAL A 47 0.19 -8.30 2.97
CA VAL A 47 -0.65 -9.50 3.13
C VAL A 47 0.13 -10.81 2.98
N ARG A 48 1.48 -10.78 2.98
CA ARG A 48 2.30 -11.96 2.65
C ARG A 48 2.57 -12.87 3.85
N TRP A 49 2.80 -12.31 5.04
CA TRP A 49 2.96 -13.08 6.28
C TRP A 49 1.73 -12.91 7.18
N VAL A 50 0.70 -13.73 6.91
CA VAL A 50 -0.65 -13.57 7.48
C VAL A 50 -0.65 -13.60 9.01
N GLU A 51 0.03 -14.58 9.63
CA GLU A 51 0.04 -14.73 11.10
C GLU A 51 0.75 -13.55 11.78
N GLY A 52 1.89 -13.11 11.23
CA GLY A 52 2.61 -11.95 11.75
C GLY A 52 1.82 -10.66 11.59
N ALA A 53 1.24 -10.43 10.40
CA ALA A 53 0.41 -9.26 10.13
C ALA A 53 -0.81 -9.21 11.08
N ARG A 54 -1.55 -10.32 11.19
CA ARG A 54 -2.72 -10.40 12.07
C ARG A 54 -2.37 -10.14 13.53
N HIS A 55 -1.28 -10.75 14.03
CA HIS A 55 -0.80 -10.53 15.41
C HIS A 55 -0.42 -9.07 15.64
N ALA A 56 0.42 -8.50 14.77
CA ALA A 56 0.89 -7.12 14.91
C ALA A 56 -0.25 -6.09 14.77
N LEU A 57 -1.15 -6.24 13.78
CA LEU A 57 -2.30 -5.37 13.58
C LEU A 57 -3.26 -5.39 14.78
N THR A 58 -3.56 -6.58 15.31
CA THR A 58 -4.43 -6.72 16.48
C THR A 58 -3.81 -6.03 17.70
N ALA A 59 -2.51 -6.23 17.92
CA ALA A 59 -1.80 -5.60 19.02
C ALA A 59 -1.70 -4.08 18.85
N ALA A 60 -1.38 -3.59 17.65
CA ALA A 60 -1.30 -2.16 17.36
C ALA A 60 -2.63 -1.45 17.65
N ARG A 61 -3.75 -2.03 17.22
CA ARG A 61 -5.09 -1.50 17.51
C ARG A 61 -5.38 -1.46 19.01
N ALA A 62 -5.02 -2.50 19.74
CA ALA A 62 -5.19 -2.55 21.22
C ALA A 62 -4.35 -1.47 21.93
N LEU A 63 -3.21 -1.11 21.36
CA LEU A 63 -2.32 -0.06 21.88
C LEU A 63 -2.67 1.35 21.37
N GLY A 64 -3.62 1.48 20.46
CA GLY A 64 -3.99 2.75 19.84
C GLY A 64 -2.99 3.24 18.77
N THR A 65 -2.07 2.39 18.33
CA THR A 65 -1.14 2.68 17.24
C THR A 65 -1.88 2.57 15.91
N PRO A 66 -1.87 3.60 15.06
CA PRO A 66 -2.51 3.55 13.75
C PRO A 66 -1.97 2.41 12.88
N THR A 67 -2.86 1.81 12.07
CA THR A 67 -2.51 0.67 11.21
C THR A 67 -2.78 0.97 9.75
N MET A 68 -1.86 0.54 8.87
CA MET A 68 -2.03 0.55 7.42
C MET A 68 -1.75 -0.84 6.86
N VAL A 69 -2.60 -1.30 5.94
CA VAL A 69 -2.37 -2.56 5.21
C VAL A 69 -2.31 -2.27 3.72
N ASP A 70 -1.23 -2.77 3.09
CA ASP A 70 -1.11 -2.88 1.63
C ASP A 70 -1.93 -4.08 1.16
N GLY A 71 -3.11 -3.80 0.61
CA GLY A 71 -4.06 -4.77 0.10
C GLY A 71 -3.75 -5.20 -1.33
N ASP A 72 -2.51 -5.69 -1.58
CA ASP A 72 -2.16 -6.26 -2.89
C ASP A 72 -2.84 -7.62 -3.12
N VAL A 73 -2.72 -8.15 -4.35
CA VAL A 73 -3.36 -9.42 -4.74
C VAL A 73 -2.95 -10.56 -3.82
N ALA A 74 -3.94 -11.15 -3.17
CA ALA A 74 -3.80 -12.30 -2.30
C ALA A 74 -5.09 -13.15 -2.35
N PRO A 75 -5.08 -14.41 -1.87
CA PRO A 75 -6.30 -15.18 -1.70
C PRO A 75 -7.35 -14.41 -0.89
N LEU A 76 -8.61 -14.46 -1.34
CA LEU A 76 -9.71 -13.68 -0.74
C LEU A 76 -9.81 -13.84 0.78
N HIS A 77 -9.64 -15.07 1.30
CA HIS A 77 -9.71 -15.33 2.73
C HIS A 77 -8.60 -14.60 3.53
N ILE A 78 -7.45 -14.32 2.93
CA ILE A 78 -6.37 -13.54 3.56
C ILE A 78 -6.75 -12.07 3.61
N LEU A 79 -7.21 -11.52 2.50
CA LEU A 79 -7.68 -10.14 2.44
C LEU A 79 -8.84 -9.91 3.44
N GLN A 80 -9.78 -10.84 3.53
CA GLN A 80 -10.90 -10.79 4.48
C GLN A 80 -10.45 -10.83 5.95
N GLN A 81 -9.31 -11.46 6.25
CA GLN A 81 -8.75 -11.49 7.60
C GLN A 81 -8.01 -10.21 7.97
N LEU A 82 -7.27 -9.62 7.05
CA LEU A 82 -6.33 -8.54 7.35
C LEU A 82 -6.91 -7.14 7.09
N MET A 83 -7.61 -6.93 5.98
CA MET A 83 -8.10 -5.61 5.60
C MET A 83 -9.03 -4.96 6.64
N PRO A 84 -9.94 -5.68 7.33
CA PRO A 84 -10.75 -5.10 8.39
C PRO A 84 -9.97 -4.67 9.65
N LEU A 85 -8.70 -5.08 9.78
CA LEU A 85 -7.83 -4.67 10.88
C LEU A 85 -7.09 -3.35 10.60
N ALA A 86 -7.17 -2.84 9.37
CA ALA A 86 -6.50 -1.61 8.97
C ALA A 86 -7.33 -0.37 9.32
N ASP A 87 -6.71 0.64 9.96
CA ASP A 87 -7.27 1.99 9.99
C ASP A 87 -7.21 2.63 8.59
N TYR A 88 -6.14 2.34 7.86
CA TYR A 88 -5.92 2.74 6.46
C TYR A 88 -5.85 1.49 5.59
N ALA A 89 -6.98 1.12 4.98
CA ALA A 89 -7.07 0.02 4.03
C ALA A 89 -6.72 0.55 2.63
N VAL A 90 -5.48 0.32 2.20
CA VAL A 90 -4.94 0.83 0.93
C VAL A 90 -4.67 -0.35 0.01
N PHE A 91 -5.47 -0.47 -1.04
CA PHE A 91 -5.40 -1.57 -1.99
C PHE A 91 -4.55 -1.21 -3.22
N SER A 92 -4.04 -2.22 -3.92
CA SER A 92 -3.84 -2.10 -5.37
C SER A 92 -5.20 -2.24 -6.08
N ASP A 93 -5.33 -1.72 -7.30
CA ASP A 93 -6.54 -1.93 -8.12
C ASP A 93 -6.89 -3.43 -8.24
N ALA A 94 -5.91 -4.25 -8.59
CA ALA A 94 -6.08 -5.70 -8.71
C ALA A 94 -6.45 -6.36 -7.36
N GLY A 95 -5.85 -5.92 -6.25
CA GLY A 95 -6.17 -6.40 -4.90
C GLY A 95 -7.60 -6.06 -4.49
N LEU A 96 -8.04 -4.84 -4.78
CA LEU A 96 -9.41 -4.39 -4.52
C LEU A 96 -10.45 -5.19 -5.33
N LEU A 97 -10.19 -5.40 -6.62
CA LEU A 97 -11.07 -6.19 -7.49
C LEU A 97 -11.11 -7.66 -7.05
N ALA A 98 -9.98 -8.23 -6.63
CA ALA A 98 -9.94 -9.58 -6.06
C ALA A 98 -10.71 -9.68 -4.73
N TYR A 99 -10.67 -8.61 -3.91
CA TYR A 99 -11.38 -8.56 -2.63
C TYR A 99 -12.91 -8.49 -2.80
N THR A 100 -13.38 -7.71 -3.77
CA THR A 100 -14.82 -7.47 -3.98
C THR A 100 -15.48 -8.39 -4.98
N GLY A 101 -14.70 -8.95 -5.93
CA GLY A 101 -15.21 -9.69 -7.08
C GLY A 101 -15.82 -8.77 -8.18
N LEU A 102 -15.75 -7.46 -8.02
CA LEU A 102 -16.21 -6.47 -8.98
C LEU A 102 -15.17 -6.23 -10.09
N GLN A 103 -15.58 -5.53 -11.17
CA GLN A 103 -14.71 -5.21 -12.30
C GLN A 103 -14.40 -3.71 -12.40
N ASP A 104 -15.13 -2.87 -11.68
CA ASP A 104 -14.93 -1.43 -11.63
C ASP A 104 -14.35 -1.01 -10.27
N VAL A 105 -13.20 -0.33 -10.31
CA VAL A 105 -12.47 0.12 -9.10
C VAL A 105 -13.29 1.10 -8.26
N LYS A 106 -14.04 1.99 -8.89
CA LYS A 106 -14.80 3.02 -8.17
C LYS A 106 -15.99 2.41 -7.47
N GLU A 107 -16.69 1.49 -8.13
CA GLU A 107 -17.78 0.71 -7.53
C GLU A 107 -17.25 -0.13 -6.36
N ALA A 108 -16.12 -0.81 -6.56
CA ALA A 108 -15.45 -1.62 -5.53
C ALA A 108 -15.04 -0.79 -4.32
N LEU A 109 -14.46 0.41 -4.53
CA LEU A 109 -14.12 1.33 -3.44
C LEU A 109 -15.34 1.77 -2.63
N MET A 110 -16.43 2.14 -3.29
CA MET A 110 -17.66 2.53 -2.62
C MET A 110 -18.24 1.40 -1.78
N GLN A 111 -18.22 0.17 -2.32
CA GLN A 111 -18.67 -1.01 -1.59
C GLN A 111 -17.80 -1.26 -0.34
N VAL A 112 -16.48 -1.29 -0.49
CA VAL A 112 -15.55 -1.53 0.64
C VAL A 112 -15.63 -0.42 1.68
N ALA A 113 -15.70 0.84 1.28
CA ALA A 113 -15.85 1.95 2.20
C ALA A 113 -17.13 1.84 3.05
N GLN A 114 -18.23 1.38 2.44
CA GLN A 114 -19.47 1.12 3.17
C GLN A 114 -19.34 -0.06 4.13
N GLN A 115 -18.70 -1.14 3.70
CA GLN A 115 -18.49 -2.35 4.52
C GLN A 115 -17.56 -2.09 5.70
N HIS A 116 -16.51 -1.29 5.50
CA HIS A 116 -15.46 -1.01 6.49
C HIS A 116 -15.69 0.28 7.29
N LYS A 117 -16.86 0.93 7.14
CA LYS A 117 -17.16 2.23 7.77
C LYS A 117 -16.91 2.27 9.27
N ALA A 118 -17.12 1.17 9.98
CA ALA A 118 -16.91 1.08 11.42
C ALA A 118 -15.47 0.68 11.81
N GLN A 119 -14.70 0.11 10.90
CA GLN A 119 -13.38 -0.47 11.15
C GLN A 119 -12.24 0.41 10.65
N SER A 120 -12.39 0.98 9.46
CA SER A 120 -11.33 1.74 8.80
C SER A 120 -11.65 3.24 8.75
N ARG A 121 -10.64 4.05 8.99
CA ARG A 121 -10.71 5.53 8.86
C ARG A 121 -10.57 5.95 7.41
N HIS A 122 -9.93 5.10 6.60
CA HIS A 122 -9.63 5.40 5.21
C HIS A 122 -9.65 4.12 4.36
N VAL A 123 -10.28 4.22 3.18
CA VAL A 123 -10.27 3.17 2.16
C VAL A 123 -9.89 3.80 0.82
N GLY A 124 -8.85 3.30 0.18
CA GLY A 124 -8.39 3.80 -1.10
C GLY A 124 -7.69 2.73 -1.93
N ALA A 125 -7.42 3.05 -3.19
CA ALA A 125 -6.72 2.18 -4.12
C ALA A 125 -5.73 2.93 -5.02
N SER A 126 -4.54 2.38 -5.16
CA SER A 126 -3.54 2.81 -6.14
C SER A 126 -3.84 2.15 -7.50
N CYS A 127 -3.95 2.97 -8.55
CA CYS A 127 -4.36 2.55 -9.90
C CYS A 127 -3.27 2.87 -10.94
N GLY A 128 -2.02 2.58 -10.61
CA GLY A 128 -0.88 2.77 -11.50
C GLY A 128 -0.82 4.19 -12.07
N ALA A 129 -0.82 4.32 -13.40
CA ALA A 129 -0.74 5.60 -14.10
C ALA A 129 -1.97 6.52 -13.90
N GLU A 130 -3.11 5.96 -13.47
CA GLU A 130 -4.29 6.77 -13.14
C GLU A 130 -4.12 7.50 -11.80
N GLY A 131 -3.25 7.02 -10.91
CA GLY A 131 -3.00 7.64 -9.61
C GLY A 131 -3.71 6.94 -8.46
N TYR A 132 -4.32 7.72 -7.57
CA TYR A 132 -4.91 7.21 -6.34
C TYR A 132 -6.35 7.65 -6.18
N TRP A 133 -7.24 6.68 -5.92
CA TRP A 133 -8.65 6.88 -5.62
C TRP A 133 -8.94 6.52 -4.17
N TRP A 134 -9.82 7.29 -3.51
CA TRP A 134 -10.33 6.96 -2.16
C TRP A 134 -11.76 7.45 -1.96
N VAL A 135 -12.37 7.00 -0.87
CA VAL A 135 -13.69 7.48 -0.45
C VAL A 135 -13.53 8.39 0.77
N GLU A 136 -14.08 9.59 0.69
CA GLU A 136 -14.15 10.56 1.77
C GLU A 136 -15.57 11.12 1.85
N ASP A 137 -16.18 11.10 3.03
CA ASP A 137 -17.58 11.54 3.26
C ASP A 137 -18.59 10.90 2.28
N GLY A 138 -18.36 9.63 1.93
CA GLY A 138 -19.22 8.88 1.00
C GLY A 138 -19.07 9.28 -0.47
N GLN A 139 -18.06 10.08 -0.81
CA GLN A 139 -17.76 10.51 -2.17
C GLN A 139 -16.40 10.03 -2.64
N LEU A 140 -16.30 9.68 -3.91
CA LEU A 140 -15.03 9.35 -4.55
C LEU A 140 -14.17 10.59 -4.71
N GLN A 141 -12.92 10.47 -4.29
CA GLN A 141 -11.86 11.45 -4.46
C GLN A 141 -10.76 10.88 -5.32
N HIS A 142 -9.98 11.74 -5.96
CA HIS A 142 -8.92 11.32 -6.86
C HIS A 142 -7.73 12.28 -6.86
N VAL A 143 -6.55 11.71 -6.99
CA VAL A 143 -5.29 12.40 -7.30
C VAL A 143 -4.63 11.66 -8.47
N PRO A 144 -4.39 12.33 -9.61
CA PRO A 144 -3.73 11.71 -10.75
C PRO A 144 -2.24 11.46 -10.46
N ALA A 145 -1.68 10.40 -11.02
CA ALA A 145 -0.23 10.20 -11.00
C ALA A 145 0.45 11.14 -12.02
N PRO A 146 1.64 11.68 -11.68
CA PRO A 146 2.48 12.37 -12.65
C PRO A 146 2.79 11.50 -13.87
N GLN A 147 2.68 12.08 -15.05
CA GLN A 147 3.10 11.41 -16.28
C GLN A 147 4.63 11.45 -16.38
N VAL A 148 5.26 10.29 -16.44
CA VAL A 148 6.71 10.12 -16.48
C VAL A 148 7.12 9.13 -17.54
N GLN A 149 8.38 9.21 -18.00
CA GLN A 149 8.97 8.15 -18.82
C GLN A 149 9.32 6.96 -17.92
N VAL A 150 8.58 5.87 -18.06
CA VAL A 150 8.75 4.67 -17.26
C VAL A 150 9.99 3.88 -17.70
N VAL A 151 10.82 3.52 -16.73
CA VAL A 151 11.99 2.65 -16.88
C VAL A 151 11.77 1.32 -16.16
N ASP A 152 11.20 1.36 -14.95
CA ASP A 152 10.99 0.19 -14.11
C ASP A 152 9.91 0.46 -13.06
N THR A 153 8.82 -0.33 -13.09
CA THR A 153 7.69 -0.22 -12.14
C THR A 153 7.86 -1.06 -10.87
N LEU A 154 8.97 -1.79 -10.71
CA LEU A 154 9.20 -2.62 -9.52
C LEU A 154 9.21 -1.77 -8.24
N ALA A 155 8.48 -2.21 -7.22
CA ALA A 155 8.32 -1.53 -5.93
C ALA A 155 7.64 -0.14 -5.98
N ALA A 156 6.97 0.25 -7.07
CA ALA A 156 6.24 1.52 -7.12
C ALA A 156 5.10 1.56 -6.08
N GLY A 157 4.40 0.44 -5.88
CA GLY A 157 3.37 0.29 -4.83
C GLY A 157 3.96 0.44 -3.44
N ASP A 158 5.08 -0.25 -3.15
CA ASP A 158 5.76 -0.16 -1.84
C ASP A 158 6.19 1.28 -1.53
N VAL A 159 6.72 1.99 -2.54
CA VAL A 159 7.11 3.40 -2.41
C VAL A 159 5.89 4.28 -2.18
N PHE A 160 4.78 4.03 -2.88
CA PHE A 160 3.52 4.74 -2.65
C PHE A 160 3.07 4.59 -1.19
N HIS A 161 2.95 3.35 -0.70
CA HIS A 161 2.47 3.07 0.66
C HIS A 161 3.37 3.70 1.73
N GLY A 162 4.71 3.55 1.59
CA GLY A 162 5.67 4.15 2.50
C GLY A 162 5.60 5.68 2.53
N ALA A 163 5.51 6.31 1.36
CA ALA A 163 5.40 7.77 1.23
C ALA A 163 4.04 8.28 1.76
N PHE A 164 2.96 7.56 1.51
CA PHE A 164 1.61 7.91 2.00
C PHE A 164 1.55 7.85 3.52
N ALA A 165 2.03 6.74 4.13
CA ALA A 165 2.13 6.59 5.57
C ALA A 165 2.95 7.71 6.22
N LEU A 166 4.13 8.02 5.65
CA LEU A 166 5.00 9.08 6.14
C LEU A 166 4.31 10.44 6.12
N ALA A 167 3.68 10.79 5.01
CA ALA A 167 2.98 12.07 4.86
C ALA A 167 1.79 12.20 5.82
N LEU A 168 1.04 11.13 6.08
CA LEU A 168 -0.03 11.10 7.07
C LEU A 168 0.51 11.31 8.49
N LEU A 169 1.63 10.67 8.85
CA LEU A 169 2.30 10.84 10.14
C LEU A 169 2.83 12.27 10.37
N GLU A 170 3.14 12.98 9.30
CA GLU A 170 3.51 14.40 9.33
C GLU A 170 2.29 15.34 9.43
N GLY A 171 1.09 14.78 9.55
CA GLY A 171 -0.14 15.56 9.69
C GLY A 171 -0.70 16.13 8.39
N LYS A 172 -0.22 15.66 7.22
CA LYS A 172 -0.78 16.10 5.93
C LYS A 172 -2.20 15.58 5.76
N PRO A 173 -3.14 16.38 5.25
CA PRO A 173 -4.45 15.90 4.82
C PRO A 173 -4.30 14.77 3.78
N VAL A 174 -5.27 13.84 3.73
CA VAL A 174 -5.25 12.67 2.84
C VAL A 174 -4.91 13.05 1.39
N ARG A 175 -5.52 14.09 0.84
CA ARG A 175 -5.25 14.57 -0.53
C ARG A 175 -3.77 14.95 -0.73
N GLN A 176 -3.16 15.66 0.20
CA GLN A 176 -1.76 16.05 0.10
C GLN A 176 -0.83 14.85 0.31
N ALA A 177 -1.18 13.93 1.21
CA ALA A 177 -0.45 12.68 1.40
C ALA A 177 -0.49 11.80 0.13
N ALA A 178 -1.65 11.70 -0.52
CA ALA A 178 -1.81 11.01 -1.79
C ALA A 178 -1.00 11.67 -2.93
N GLN A 179 -0.98 13.00 -3.02
CA GLN A 179 -0.15 13.72 -3.99
C GLN A 179 1.33 13.42 -3.77
N PHE A 180 1.80 13.52 -2.54
CA PHE A 180 3.19 13.20 -2.19
C PHE A 180 3.55 11.76 -2.57
N ALA A 181 2.68 10.80 -2.26
CA ALA A 181 2.88 9.39 -2.55
C ALA A 181 2.86 9.08 -4.06
N CYS A 182 1.92 9.68 -4.82
CA CYS A 182 1.87 9.53 -6.27
C CYS A 182 3.14 10.06 -6.94
N VAL A 183 3.64 11.23 -6.51
CA VAL A 183 4.90 11.79 -7.02
C VAL A 183 6.07 10.87 -6.67
N ALA A 184 6.18 10.40 -5.43
CA ALA A 184 7.24 9.50 -5.01
C ALA A 184 7.26 8.21 -5.85
N ALA A 185 6.11 7.58 -6.04
CA ALA A 185 5.97 6.36 -6.84
C ALA A 185 6.29 6.61 -8.33
N SER A 186 5.83 7.73 -8.90
CA SER A 186 6.12 8.09 -10.30
C SER A 186 7.60 8.37 -10.51
N LEU A 187 8.27 9.11 -9.62
CA LEU A 187 9.71 9.37 -9.70
C LEU A 187 10.51 8.07 -9.57
N LYS A 188 10.09 7.12 -8.70
CA LYS A 188 10.69 5.79 -8.65
C LYS A 188 10.62 5.09 -10.00
N CYS A 189 9.51 5.16 -10.70
CA CYS A 189 9.33 4.51 -12.00
C CYS A 189 10.28 5.03 -13.09
N THR A 190 10.89 6.20 -12.94
CA THR A 190 11.89 6.74 -13.88
C THR A 190 13.27 6.13 -13.73
N ARG A 191 13.48 5.23 -12.74
CA ARG A 191 14.80 4.68 -12.37
C ARG A 191 14.73 3.17 -12.28
N PHE A 192 15.79 2.50 -12.74
CA PHE A 192 15.93 1.06 -12.61
C PHE A 192 16.26 0.67 -11.17
N GLY A 193 15.72 -0.49 -10.73
CA GLY A 193 15.99 -1.11 -9.43
C GLY A 193 15.02 -0.66 -8.34
N GLY A 194 14.28 -1.61 -7.73
CA GLY A 194 13.25 -1.39 -6.72
C GLY A 194 13.61 -0.32 -5.69
N ARG A 195 14.08 -0.70 -4.50
CA ARG A 195 14.45 0.25 -3.43
C ARG A 195 15.54 1.25 -3.83
N LEU A 196 16.47 0.87 -4.69
CA LEU A 196 17.55 1.76 -5.13
C LEU A 196 17.06 2.90 -6.04
N GLY A 197 15.91 2.73 -6.68
CA GLY A 197 15.27 3.76 -7.50
C GLY A 197 14.39 4.73 -6.71
N CYS A 198 14.22 4.54 -5.39
CA CYS A 198 13.39 5.43 -4.59
C CYS A 198 13.91 6.86 -4.60
N PRO A 199 13.02 7.87 -4.78
CA PRO A 199 13.42 9.26 -4.67
C PRO A 199 13.70 9.65 -3.22
N THR A 200 14.49 10.67 -3.05
CA THR A 200 14.64 11.39 -1.78
C THR A 200 13.42 12.29 -1.55
N ARG A 201 13.18 12.69 -0.30
CA ARG A 201 12.17 13.70 0.04
C ARG A 201 12.34 14.98 -0.76
N ALA A 202 13.56 15.49 -0.85
CA ALA A 202 13.87 16.75 -1.56
C ALA A 202 13.46 16.68 -3.04
N GLU A 203 13.66 15.54 -3.71
CA GLU A 203 13.23 15.35 -5.10
C GLU A 203 11.70 15.38 -5.23
N VAL A 204 10.97 14.75 -4.31
CA VAL A 204 9.50 14.76 -4.30
C VAL A 204 8.97 16.17 -4.06
N GLU A 205 9.53 16.89 -3.08
CA GLU A 205 9.12 18.25 -2.75
C GLU A 205 9.45 19.24 -3.89
N ALA A 206 10.61 19.11 -4.52
CA ALA A 206 10.96 19.91 -5.69
C ALA A 206 9.99 19.68 -6.87
N TYR A 207 9.57 18.44 -7.11
CA TYR A 207 8.57 18.15 -8.14
C TYR A 207 7.23 18.81 -7.82
N LEU A 208 6.75 18.69 -6.56
CA LEU A 208 5.47 19.28 -6.12
C LEU A 208 5.46 20.82 -6.18
N GLN A 209 6.62 21.47 -6.04
CA GLN A 209 6.75 22.93 -6.16
C GLN A 209 6.75 23.41 -7.62
N ALA A 210 7.17 22.55 -8.55
CA ALA A 210 7.26 22.87 -9.97
C ALA A 210 5.98 22.56 -10.76
N SER A 211 5.03 21.84 -10.15
CA SER A 211 3.75 21.39 -10.74
C SER A 211 2.60 22.30 -10.34
#